data_21472090342ff1e1ebc01f1362735d68
#
_entry.id   21472090342ff1e1ebc01f1362735d68
#
_cell.length_a   1.000
_cell.length_b   1.000
_cell.length_c   1.000
_cell.angle_alpha   90.00
_cell.angle_beta   90.00
_cell.angle_gamma   90.00
#
_symmetry.space_group_name_H-M   'P 1'
#
loop_
_entity.id
_entity.type
_entity.pdbx_description
1 polymer ?
#
loop_
_entity_poly.entity_id
_entity_poly.type
_entity_poly.pdbx_seq_one_letter_code
_entity_poly.pdbx_strand_id
1 'polypeptide(L)'
;KSFGGYASAQLRRLQNAIARNSMPQQEREQHILNSVRNALEDFQRRYASFGKGSIRLYIDKAENPQLETEIFVDANYRHLPLRDYENMWAVMHNVVKDYDKIGKRNKKKDDNHLNKHAMHLIRLFMMAIDILERGEIRTRRTNEQELLLKIRRGGFQQDDKSFSPEFYEILGDYESRLERAARESILPDQPDLNVVEEFVEYVNRHALKV
;
A
#
# COMPACT_ATOMS: atom_id res chain seq x y z
N LYS A 1 -1.40 -16.15 -5.93
CA LYS A 1 -0.60 -15.40 -4.89
C LYS A 1 -0.48 -13.89 -5.19
N SER A 2 -0.29 -13.44 -6.43
CA SER A 2 -0.08 -12.02 -6.78
C SER A 2 -1.32 -11.14 -6.61
N PHE A 3 -2.52 -11.63 -6.94
CA PHE A 3 -3.76 -10.85 -6.86
C PHE A 3 -4.18 -10.58 -5.42
N GLY A 4 -4.11 -11.58 -4.54
CA GLY A 4 -4.38 -11.41 -3.10
C GLY A 4 -3.36 -10.49 -2.43
N GLY A 5 -2.07 -10.61 -2.77
CA GLY A 5 -1.03 -9.71 -2.30
C GLY A 5 -1.24 -8.26 -2.73
N TYR A 6 -1.76 -8.03 -3.95
CA TYR A 6 -2.11 -6.68 -4.42
C TYR A 6 -3.31 -6.11 -3.66
N ALA A 7 -4.35 -6.90 -3.42
CA ALA A 7 -5.51 -6.48 -2.64
C ALA A 7 -5.11 -6.09 -1.20
N SER A 8 -4.30 -6.91 -0.53
CA SER A 8 -3.77 -6.61 0.81
C SER A 8 -2.88 -5.36 0.84
N ALA A 9 -2.11 -5.11 -0.22
CA ALA A 9 -1.33 -3.88 -0.35
C ALA A 9 -2.23 -2.65 -0.54
N GLN A 10 -3.33 -2.78 -1.29
CA GLN A 10 -4.31 -1.69 -1.45
C GLN A 10 -5.06 -1.42 -0.14
N LEU A 11 -5.40 -2.46 0.63
CA LEU A 11 -6.01 -2.31 1.96
C LEU A 11 -5.10 -1.50 2.89
N ARG A 12 -3.81 -1.87 3.00
CA ARG A 12 -2.83 -1.10 3.79
C ARG A 12 -2.74 0.36 3.33
N ARG A 13 -2.78 0.61 2.02
CA ARG A 13 -2.79 1.98 1.48
C ARG A 13 -4.05 2.75 1.85
N LEU A 14 -5.20 2.10 1.84
CA LEU A 14 -6.47 2.70 2.26
C LEU A 14 -6.44 3.01 3.76
N GLN A 15 -6.08 2.05 4.61
CA GLN A 15 -5.94 2.22 6.06
C GLN A 15 -4.98 3.36 6.41
N ASN A 16 -3.82 3.42 5.75
CA ASN A 16 -2.87 4.50 5.91
C ASN A 16 -3.44 5.86 5.43
N ALA A 17 -4.26 5.87 4.39
CA ALA A 17 -4.88 7.10 3.90
C ALA A 17 -5.96 7.62 4.86
N ILE A 18 -6.74 6.73 5.46
CA ILE A 18 -7.76 7.05 6.47
C ILE A 18 -7.08 7.56 7.73
N ALA A 19 -6.10 6.82 8.26
CA ALA A 19 -5.34 7.22 9.45
C ALA A 19 -4.70 8.61 9.30
N ARG A 20 -4.20 8.94 8.11
CA ARG A 20 -3.57 10.24 7.81
C ARG A 20 -4.58 11.40 7.80
N ASN A 21 -5.81 11.17 7.43
CA ASN A 21 -6.84 12.22 7.36
C ASN A 21 -7.46 12.52 8.73
N SER A 22 -7.46 11.54 9.64
CA SER A 22 -8.05 11.64 10.97
C SER A 22 -7.03 11.92 12.09
N MET A 23 -5.74 11.73 11.81
CA MET A 23 -4.70 11.89 12.84
C MET A 23 -4.20 13.33 12.95
N PRO A 24 -3.98 13.84 14.17
CA PRO A 24 -3.21 15.06 14.42
C PRO A 24 -1.82 15.01 13.77
N GLN A 25 -1.24 16.15 13.45
CA GLN A 25 0.08 16.23 12.80
C GLN A 25 1.15 15.44 13.55
N GLN A 26 1.16 15.52 14.87
CA GLN A 26 2.12 14.80 15.73
C GLN A 26 2.04 13.27 15.57
N GLU A 27 0.83 12.69 15.46
CA GLU A 27 0.67 11.25 15.26
C GLU A 27 1.13 10.81 13.86
N ARG A 28 0.90 11.65 12.86
CA ARG A 28 1.41 11.40 11.48
C ARG A 28 2.93 11.37 11.45
N GLU A 29 3.55 12.30 12.13
CA GLU A 29 5.02 12.37 12.24
C GLU A 29 5.58 11.19 13.03
N GLN A 30 4.90 10.74 14.08
CA GLN A 30 5.29 9.54 14.82
C GLN A 30 5.22 8.29 13.93
N HIS A 31 4.20 8.16 13.09
CA HIS A 31 4.10 7.06 12.13
C HIS A 31 5.26 7.06 11.12
N ILE A 32 5.64 8.24 10.63
CA ILE A 32 6.75 8.40 9.70
C ILE A 32 8.07 8.12 10.41
N LEU A 33 8.25 8.63 11.62
CA LEU A 33 9.41 8.35 12.44
C LEU A 33 9.62 6.85 12.64
N ASN A 34 8.56 6.11 12.93
CA ASN A 34 8.62 4.65 13.05
C ASN A 34 8.99 3.98 11.71
N SER A 35 8.46 4.46 10.59
CA SER A 35 8.80 3.96 9.26
C SER A 35 10.26 4.20 8.90
N VAL A 36 10.81 5.36 9.25
CA VAL A 36 12.24 5.68 9.08
C VAL A 36 13.11 4.81 9.98
N ARG A 37 12.71 4.64 11.25
CA ARG A 37 13.45 3.76 12.19
C ARG A 37 13.53 2.33 11.66
N ASN A 38 12.42 1.77 11.22
CA ASN A 38 12.38 0.43 10.64
C ASN A 38 13.29 0.30 9.40
N ALA A 39 13.31 1.31 8.54
CA ALA A 39 14.19 1.33 7.38
C ALA A 39 15.68 1.42 7.78
N LEU A 40 16.00 2.18 8.83
CA LEU A 40 17.36 2.27 9.37
C LEU A 40 17.79 0.99 10.07
N GLU A 41 16.91 0.34 10.81
CA GLU A 41 17.18 -0.97 11.44
C GLU A 41 17.46 -2.04 10.40
N ASP A 42 16.69 -2.05 9.30
CA ASP A 42 16.95 -2.93 8.15
C ASP A 42 18.30 -2.63 7.49
N PHE A 43 18.67 -1.38 7.40
CA PHE A 43 19.96 -0.96 6.90
C PHE A 43 21.11 -1.41 7.82
N GLN A 44 20.96 -1.20 9.13
CA GLN A 44 21.94 -1.64 10.13
C GLN A 44 22.16 -3.16 10.09
N ARG A 45 21.11 -3.94 9.87
CA ARG A 45 21.20 -5.41 9.72
C ARG A 45 21.96 -5.83 8.46
N ARG A 46 21.86 -5.05 7.38
CA ARG A 46 22.54 -5.39 6.10
C ARG A 46 23.99 -4.95 6.05
N TYR A 47 24.34 -3.89 6.74
CA TYR A 47 25.66 -3.26 6.66
C TYR A 47 26.32 -3.18 8.03
N ALA A 48 27.22 -4.14 8.32
CA ALA A 48 27.93 -4.22 9.61
C ALA A 48 28.79 -2.96 9.90
N SER A 49 29.23 -2.23 8.86
CA SER A 49 29.95 -0.97 8.99
C SER A 49 29.15 0.14 9.68
N PHE A 50 27.83 0.01 9.72
CA PHE A 50 26.93 0.99 10.34
C PHE A 50 26.95 0.96 11.87
N GLY A 51 27.43 -0.12 12.47
CA GLY A 51 27.51 -0.28 13.94
C GLY A 51 28.48 0.69 14.65
N LYS A 52 29.24 1.50 13.90
CA LYS A 52 30.22 2.45 14.47
C LYS A 52 29.70 3.90 14.55
N GLY A 53 28.49 4.16 14.07
CA GLY A 53 27.86 5.47 14.11
C GLY A 53 26.61 5.49 14.99
N SER A 54 26.13 6.68 15.30
CA SER A 54 24.83 6.86 15.93
C SER A 54 23.94 7.74 15.07
N ILE A 55 22.69 7.29 14.90
CA ILE A 55 21.62 8.09 14.32
C ILE A 55 20.52 8.19 15.35
N ARG A 56 20.14 9.41 15.67
CA ARG A 56 19.00 9.70 16.53
C ARG A 56 17.95 10.43 15.72
N LEU A 57 16.74 9.91 15.70
CA LEU A 57 15.57 10.53 15.11
C LEU A 57 14.61 10.94 16.22
N TYR A 58 14.13 12.18 16.16
CA TYR A 58 13.21 12.74 17.15
C TYR A 58 12.28 13.75 16.50
N ILE A 59 11.18 14.04 17.18
CA ILE A 59 10.22 15.07 16.79
C ILE A 59 10.45 16.26 17.73
N ASP A 60 10.59 17.45 17.17
CA ASP A 60 10.73 18.69 17.91
C ASP A 60 9.95 19.81 17.21
N LYS A 61 9.97 21.01 17.80
CA LYS A 61 9.34 22.20 17.24
C LYS A 61 9.90 22.48 15.85
N ALA A 62 9.02 22.67 14.89
CA ALA A 62 9.41 22.90 13.50
C ALA A 62 10.15 24.24 13.33
N GLU A 63 11.17 24.24 12.48
CA GLU A 63 11.80 25.48 11.98
C GLU A 63 10.90 26.18 10.95
N ASN A 64 10.10 25.41 10.22
CA ASN A 64 9.14 25.96 9.27
C ASN A 64 7.91 26.52 10.02
N PRO A 65 7.62 27.85 9.92
CA PRO A 65 6.49 28.45 10.64
C PRO A 65 5.10 27.94 10.24
N GLN A 66 5.00 27.17 9.16
CA GLN A 66 3.74 26.56 8.70
C GLN A 66 3.47 25.17 9.33
N LEU A 67 4.41 24.66 10.11
CA LEU A 67 4.33 23.37 10.79
C LEU A 67 4.44 23.59 12.31
N GLU A 68 3.77 22.75 13.09
CA GLU A 68 3.90 22.75 14.54
C GLU A 68 5.15 21.98 14.97
N THR A 69 5.35 20.83 14.36
CA THR A 69 6.44 19.91 14.66
C THR A 69 7.10 19.40 13.37
N GLU A 70 8.35 18.96 13.49
CA GLU A 70 9.14 18.42 12.40
C GLU A 70 10.04 17.29 12.89
N ILE A 71 10.42 16.37 11.99
CA ILE A 71 11.33 15.27 12.32
C ILE A 71 12.77 15.74 12.10
N PHE A 72 13.57 15.66 13.15
CA PHE A 72 15.00 15.98 13.13
C PHE A 72 15.85 14.72 13.16
N VAL A 73 17.03 14.81 12.58
CA VAL A 73 18.03 13.77 12.59
C VAL A 73 19.37 14.29 13.11
N ASP A 74 19.87 13.66 14.17
CA ASP A 74 21.26 13.79 14.58
C ASP A 74 22.02 12.58 14.05
N ALA A 75 23.05 12.82 13.25
CA ALA A 75 23.84 11.75 12.67
C ALA A 75 25.33 11.94 12.97
N ASN A 76 25.94 10.93 13.56
CA ASN A 76 27.37 10.89 13.82
C ASN A 76 27.95 9.62 13.19
N TYR A 77 28.70 9.80 12.10
CA TYR A 77 29.34 8.70 11.40
C TYR A 77 30.85 8.74 11.64
N ARG A 78 31.39 7.62 12.06
CA ARG A 78 32.83 7.44 12.17
C ARG A 78 33.27 6.32 11.26
N HIS A 79 34.17 6.67 10.29
CA HIS A 79 34.79 5.68 9.41
C HIS A 79 33.77 4.85 8.59
N LEU A 80 32.65 5.49 8.18
CA LEU A 80 31.65 4.88 7.31
C LEU A 80 32.14 4.92 5.86
N PRO A 81 32.17 3.79 5.13
CA PRO A 81 32.50 3.80 3.70
C PRO A 81 31.54 4.70 2.92
N LEU A 82 32.07 5.48 1.99
CA LEU A 82 31.25 6.43 1.20
C LEU A 82 30.10 5.75 0.45
N ARG A 83 30.33 4.54 -0.08
CA ARG A 83 29.29 3.73 -0.73
C ARG A 83 28.14 3.36 0.20
N ASP A 84 28.43 3.08 1.48
CA ASP A 84 27.41 2.72 2.48
C ASP A 84 26.64 3.96 2.91
N TYR A 85 27.31 5.13 2.96
CA TYR A 85 26.69 6.43 3.16
C TYR A 85 25.70 6.75 2.01
N GLU A 86 26.11 6.55 0.76
CA GLU A 86 25.25 6.76 -0.41
C GLU A 86 24.02 5.87 -0.38
N ASN A 87 24.18 4.58 -0.08
CA ASN A 87 23.07 3.65 0.06
C ASN A 87 22.10 4.06 1.17
N MET A 88 22.60 4.46 2.33
CA MET A 88 21.80 4.96 3.44
C MET A 88 21.05 6.24 3.05
N TRP A 89 21.74 7.18 2.40
CA TRP A 89 21.13 8.41 1.95
C TRP A 89 19.99 8.13 0.97
N ALA A 90 20.17 7.21 0.04
CA ALA A 90 19.14 6.79 -0.91
C ALA A 90 17.90 6.21 -0.21
N VAL A 91 18.09 5.38 0.83
CA VAL A 91 16.99 4.84 1.64
C VAL A 91 16.26 5.96 2.37
N MET A 92 16.97 6.85 3.05
CA MET A 92 16.39 7.99 3.76
C MET A 92 15.68 8.96 2.79
N HIS A 93 16.30 9.26 1.66
CA HIS A 93 15.72 10.09 0.62
C HIS A 93 14.37 9.56 0.11
N ASN A 94 14.27 8.24 -0.10
CA ASN A 94 13.01 7.63 -0.51
C ASN A 94 11.92 7.77 0.57
N VAL A 95 12.27 7.64 1.85
CA VAL A 95 11.33 7.86 2.95
C VAL A 95 10.88 9.32 3.00
N VAL A 96 11.82 10.27 2.92
CA VAL A 96 11.52 11.73 2.89
C VAL A 96 10.72 12.11 1.65
N LYS A 97 11.05 11.56 0.49
CA LYS A 97 10.29 11.77 -0.75
C LYS A 97 8.87 11.23 -0.66
N ASP A 98 8.66 10.13 0.04
CA ASP A 98 7.32 9.63 0.31
C ASP A 98 6.59 10.49 1.35
N TYR A 99 7.30 11.08 2.29
CA TYR A 99 6.81 12.09 3.22
C TYR A 99 6.32 13.36 2.50
N ASP A 100 7.13 13.92 1.61
CA ASP A 100 6.76 15.07 0.77
C ASP A 100 5.54 14.79 -0.11
N LYS A 101 5.45 13.58 -0.64
CA LYS A 101 4.27 13.14 -1.39
C LYS A 101 3.03 13.05 -0.50
N ILE A 102 3.18 12.70 0.78
CA ILE A 102 2.10 12.69 1.76
C ILE A 102 1.56 14.10 1.95
N GLY A 103 2.43 15.09 2.17
CA GLY A 103 2.04 16.49 2.31
C GLY A 103 1.36 17.07 1.08
N LYS A 104 1.87 16.77 -0.12
CA LYS A 104 1.30 17.24 -1.40
C LYS A 104 0.04 16.48 -1.83
N ARG A 105 -0.05 15.18 -1.56
CA ARG A 105 -1.24 14.36 -1.86
C ARG A 105 -2.40 14.65 -0.91
N ASN A 106 -2.15 15.01 0.32
CA ASN A 106 -3.19 15.29 1.31
C ASN A 106 -3.93 16.62 1.03
N LYS A 107 -3.35 17.57 0.32
CA LYS A 107 -4.05 18.79 -0.09
C LYS A 107 -5.14 18.58 -1.16
N LYS A 108 -5.27 17.39 -1.75
CA LYS A 108 -6.18 17.14 -2.89
C LYS A 108 -6.91 15.79 -2.89
N LYS A 109 -6.92 15.01 -1.82
CA LYS A 109 -7.76 13.81 -1.80
C LYS A 109 -9.14 14.16 -1.27
N ASP A 110 -9.94 14.62 -2.20
CA ASP A 110 -11.38 14.63 -2.19
C ASP A 110 -11.93 13.27 -1.70
N ASP A 111 -13.00 13.30 -0.92
CA ASP A 111 -13.74 12.13 -0.41
C ASP A 111 -14.03 11.11 -1.52
N ASN A 112 -14.27 11.62 -2.71
CA ASN A 112 -14.39 10.88 -3.96
C ASN A 112 -13.22 9.92 -4.25
N HIS A 113 -11.98 10.25 -3.86
CA HIS A 113 -10.82 9.37 -4.06
C HIS A 113 -10.77 8.24 -3.04
N LEU A 114 -11.11 8.49 -1.77
CA LEU A 114 -11.17 7.45 -0.74
C LEU A 114 -12.24 6.42 -1.09
N ASN A 115 -13.44 6.88 -1.43
CA ASN A 115 -14.56 6.03 -1.82
C ASN A 115 -14.26 5.22 -3.09
N LYS A 116 -13.55 5.83 -4.06
CA LYS A 116 -13.06 5.11 -5.24
C LYS A 116 -12.08 4.00 -4.88
N HIS A 117 -11.15 4.25 -3.96
CA HIS A 117 -10.19 3.25 -3.51
C HIS A 117 -10.87 2.13 -2.73
N ALA A 118 -11.80 2.46 -1.84
CA ALA A 118 -12.58 1.47 -1.08
C ALA A 118 -13.40 0.56 -2.02
N MET A 119 -14.12 1.15 -2.97
CA MET A 119 -14.86 0.39 -3.98
C MET A 119 -13.94 -0.51 -4.82
N HIS A 120 -12.80 0.03 -5.25
CA HIS A 120 -11.84 -0.74 -6.02
C HIS A 120 -11.24 -1.91 -5.23
N LEU A 121 -10.98 -1.72 -3.95
CA LEU A 121 -10.51 -2.78 -3.05
C LEU A 121 -11.50 -3.94 -2.97
N ILE A 122 -12.77 -3.66 -2.67
CA ILE A 122 -13.82 -4.70 -2.62
C ILE A 122 -13.93 -5.41 -3.97
N ARG A 123 -13.89 -4.68 -5.09
CA ARG A 123 -13.90 -5.28 -6.43
C ARG A 123 -12.71 -6.21 -6.69
N LEU A 124 -11.53 -5.88 -6.18
CA LEU A 124 -10.36 -6.74 -6.28
C LEU A 124 -10.52 -8.04 -5.50
N PHE A 125 -11.09 -7.97 -4.28
CA PHE A 125 -11.42 -9.18 -3.51
C PHE A 125 -12.38 -10.07 -4.28
N MET A 126 -13.47 -9.50 -4.81
CA MET A 126 -14.44 -10.25 -5.61
C MET A 126 -13.80 -10.96 -6.82
N MET A 127 -12.89 -10.24 -7.53
CA MET A 127 -12.19 -10.83 -8.68
C MET A 127 -11.24 -11.94 -8.26
N ALA A 128 -10.47 -11.73 -7.18
CA ALA A 128 -9.56 -12.75 -6.67
C ALA A 128 -10.30 -14.02 -6.22
N ILE A 129 -11.43 -13.85 -5.55
CA ILE A 129 -12.30 -14.97 -5.12
C ILE A 129 -12.85 -15.74 -6.33
N ASP A 130 -13.39 -15.04 -7.35
CA ASP A 130 -13.90 -15.72 -8.56
C ASP A 130 -12.81 -16.50 -9.28
N ILE A 131 -11.59 -15.96 -9.36
CA ILE A 131 -10.45 -16.68 -9.95
C ILE A 131 -10.12 -17.94 -9.14
N LEU A 132 -10.07 -17.86 -7.83
CA LEU A 132 -9.69 -18.97 -6.96
C LEU A 132 -10.78 -20.04 -6.86
N GLU A 133 -12.06 -19.64 -6.77
CA GLU A 133 -13.19 -20.55 -6.61
C GLU A 133 -13.66 -21.14 -7.96
N ARG A 134 -13.51 -20.41 -9.07
CA ARG A 134 -14.14 -20.77 -10.36
C ARG A 134 -13.18 -20.78 -11.55
N GLY A 135 -11.95 -20.26 -11.39
CA GLY A 135 -11.04 -20.09 -12.53
C GLY A 135 -11.48 -19.00 -13.52
N GLU A 136 -12.42 -18.11 -13.14
CA GLU A 136 -13.03 -17.14 -14.04
C GLU A 136 -12.62 -15.69 -13.71
N ILE A 137 -12.40 -14.88 -14.74
CA ILE A 137 -12.20 -13.43 -14.60
C ILE A 137 -13.51 -12.72 -14.92
N ARG A 138 -14.26 -12.35 -13.89
CA ARG A 138 -15.53 -11.61 -14.02
C ARG A 138 -15.30 -10.11 -13.81
N THR A 139 -15.23 -9.36 -14.89
CA THR A 139 -15.05 -7.90 -14.85
C THR A 139 -16.36 -7.14 -14.69
N ARG A 140 -17.47 -7.69 -15.21
CA ARG A 140 -18.80 -7.10 -15.10
C ARG A 140 -19.50 -7.64 -13.83
N ARG A 141 -19.91 -6.74 -12.93
CA ARG A 141 -20.46 -7.03 -11.61
C ARG A 141 -21.92 -6.55 -11.52
N THR A 142 -22.83 -7.26 -12.21
CA THR A 142 -24.24 -6.86 -12.23
C THR A 142 -24.94 -7.06 -10.88
N ASN A 143 -24.65 -8.17 -10.21
CA ASN A 143 -25.30 -8.50 -8.92
C ASN A 143 -24.76 -7.64 -7.75
N GLU A 144 -23.46 -7.30 -7.81
CA GLU A 144 -22.79 -6.54 -6.77
C GLU A 144 -22.72 -5.02 -7.08
N GLN A 145 -23.34 -4.62 -8.19
CA GLN A 145 -23.27 -3.23 -8.67
C GLN A 145 -23.81 -2.23 -7.65
N GLU A 146 -24.89 -2.56 -6.98
CA GLU A 146 -25.52 -1.68 -5.99
C GLU A 146 -24.59 -1.43 -4.80
N LEU A 147 -23.97 -2.48 -4.25
CA LEU A 147 -22.96 -2.36 -3.20
C LEU A 147 -21.78 -1.50 -3.64
N LEU A 148 -21.22 -1.78 -4.81
CA LEU A 148 -20.08 -1.04 -5.35
C LEU A 148 -20.40 0.44 -5.56
N LEU A 149 -21.61 0.75 -6.04
CA LEU A 149 -22.08 2.13 -6.20
C LEU A 149 -22.33 2.81 -4.84
N LYS A 150 -22.90 2.10 -3.84
CA LYS A 150 -23.07 2.63 -2.47
C LYS A 150 -21.71 3.03 -1.89
N ILE A 151 -20.70 2.17 -1.98
CA ILE A 151 -19.33 2.51 -1.54
C ILE A 151 -18.80 3.72 -2.31
N ARG A 152 -18.93 3.71 -3.63
CA ARG A 152 -18.41 4.76 -4.52
C ARG A 152 -18.98 6.14 -4.23
N ARG A 153 -20.25 6.20 -3.81
CA ARG A 153 -20.99 7.42 -3.49
C ARG A 153 -20.80 7.88 -2.04
N GLY A 154 -19.98 7.17 -1.25
CA GLY A 154 -19.73 7.52 0.15
C GLY A 154 -20.77 7.03 1.13
N GLY A 155 -21.63 6.07 0.75
CA GLY A 155 -22.68 5.55 1.62
C GLY A 155 -22.21 4.82 2.88
N PHE A 156 -20.89 4.63 3.03
CA PHE A 156 -20.25 4.08 4.22
C PHE A 156 -19.23 5.05 4.84
N GLN A 157 -19.11 6.26 4.32
CA GLN A 157 -18.17 7.25 4.83
C GLN A 157 -18.85 8.08 5.93
N GLN A 158 -18.12 8.31 7.03
CA GLN A 158 -18.54 9.14 8.15
C GLN A 158 -18.01 10.59 7.98
N ASP A 159 -18.51 11.49 8.80
CA ASP A 159 -18.16 12.92 8.76
C ASP A 159 -16.66 13.16 9.01
N ASP A 160 -16.02 12.33 9.85
CA ASP A 160 -14.58 12.35 10.12
C ASP A 160 -13.74 11.71 9.01
N LYS A 161 -14.35 11.35 7.88
CA LYS A 161 -13.74 10.67 6.72
C LYS A 161 -13.29 9.23 6.97
N SER A 162 -13.57 8.66 8.11
CA SER A 162 -13.45 7.23 8.36
C SER A 162 -14.58 6.47 7.65
N PHE A 163 -14.47 5.15 7.59
CA PHE A 163 -15.55 4.30 7.14
C PHE A 163 -16.33 3.74 8.33
N SER A 164 -17.62 3.50 8.11
CA SER A 164 -18.50 2.93 9.13
C SER A 164 -18.08 1.50 9.51
N PRO A 165 -18.44 1.03 10.72
CA PRO A 165 -18.23 -0.37 11.12
C PRO A 165 -18.78 -1.37 10.10
N GLU A 166 -19.96 -1.08 9.51
CA GLU A 166 -20.58 -1.90 8.46
C GLU A 166 -19.64 -2.12 7.25
N PHE A 167 -18.88 -1.11 6.85
CA PHE A 167 -17.89 -1.27 5.78
C PHE A 167 -16.76 -2.24 6.16
N TYR A 168 -16.29 -2.17 7.41
CA TYR A 168 -15.24 -3.07 7.89
C TYR A 168 -15.74 -4.50 8.08
N GLU A 169 -17.00 -4.71 8.42
CA GLU A 169 -17.63 -6.04 8.42
C GLU A 169 -17.63 -6.64 7.01
N ILE A 170 -18.14 -5.89 6.03
CA ILE A 170 -18.10 -6.31 4.62
C ILE A 170 -16.68 -6.65 4.17
N LEU A 171 -15.71 -5.81 4.53
CA LEU A 171 -14.31 -6.03 4.19
C LEU A 171 -13.77 -7.32 4.82
N GLY A 172 -14.03 -7.54 6.11
CA GLY A 172 -13.63 -8.75 6.85
C GLY A 172 -14.24 -10.03 6.28
N ASP A 173 -15.49 -9.97 5.83
CA ASP A 173 -16.16 -11.08 5.16
C ASP A 173 -15.45 -11.45 3.84
N TYR A 174 -15.10 -10.45 3.03
CA TYR A 174 -14.36 -10.69 1.79
C TYR A 174 -12.93 -11.19 2.04
N GLU A 175 -12.22 -10.69 3.08
CA GLU A 175 -10.92 -11.18 3.48
C GLU A 175 -10.99 -12.65 3.90
N SER A 176 -11.91 -13.00 4.78
CA SER A 176 -12.13 -14.37 5.26
C SER A 176 -12.48 -15.33 4.11
N ARG A 177 -13.32 -14.87 3.17
CA ARG A 177 -13.67 -15.65 1.99
C ARG A 177 -12.49 -15.84 1.05
N LEU A 178 -11.66 -14.80 0.85
CA LEU A 178 -10.45 -14.90 0.03
C LEU A 178 -9.45 -15.90 0.61
N GLU A 179 -9.25 -15.87 1.94
CA GLU A 179 -8.38 -16.83 2.61
C GLU A 179 -8.87 -18.27 2.47
N ARG A 180 -10.18 -18.48 2.60
CA ARG A 180 -10.78 -19.80 2.37
C ARG A 180 -10.61 -20.23 0.94
N ALA A 181 -10.96 -19.37 -0.03
CA ALA A 181 -10.83 -19.66 -1.45
C ALA A 181 -9.38 -19.99 -1.84
N ALA A 182 -8.40 -19.31 -1.21
CA ALA A 182 -6.98 -19.59 -1.45
C ALA A 182 -6.52 -20.95 -0.92
N ARG A 183 -7.12 -21.42 0.19
CA ARG A 183 -6.84 -22.77 0.73
C ARG A 183 -7.49 -23.90 -0.06
N GLU A 184 -8.70 -23.65 -0.59
CA GLU A 184 -9.53 -24.64 -1.27
C GLU A 184 -9.39 -24.61 -2.79
N SER A 185 -8.60 -23.70 -3.33
CA SER A 185 -8.44 -23.50 -4.77
C SER A 185 -7.85 -24.74 -5.46
N ILE A 186 -8.48 -25.13 -6.56
CA ILE A 186 -7.99 -26.20 -7.44
C ILE A 186 -7.00 -25.69 -8.50
N LEU A 187 -6.73 -24.40 -8.53
CA LEU A 187 -5.77 -23.82 -9.46
C LEU A 187 -4.35 -24.32 -9.16
N PRO A 188 -3.55 -24.59 -10.17
CA PRO A 188 -2.17 -25.03 -10.01
C PRO A 188 -1.34 -23.94 -9.32
N ASP A 189 -0.37 -24.35 -8.51
CA ASP A 189 0.55 -23.45 -7.81
C ASP A 189 1.42 -22.61 -8.76
N GLN A 190 1.68 -23.14 -9.94
CA GLN A 190 2.47 -22.49 -11.00
C GLN A 190 1.74 -22.56 -12.34
N PRO A 191 1.87 -21.52 -13.17
CA PRO A 191 1.31 -21.56 -14.52
C PRO A 191 2.03 -22.61 -15.39
N ASP A 192 1.32 -23.23 -16.31
CA ASP A 192 1.92 -24.00 -17.37
C ASP A 192 2.59 -23.04 -18.36
N LEU A 193 3.92 -22.99 -18.33
CA LEU A 193 4.70 -22.07 -19.16
C LEU A 193 4.58 -22.40 -20.65
N ASN A 194 4.38 -23.69 -21.02
CA ASN A 194 4.22 -24.06 -22.43
C ASN A 194 2.94 -23.47 -23.00
N VAL A 195 1.83 -23.55 -22.26
CA VAL A 195 0.56 -22.93 -22.66
C VAL A 195 0.69 -21.41 -22.77
N VAL A 196 1.45 -20.78 -21.85
CA VAL A 196 1.70 -19.33 -21.91
C VAL A 196 2.51 -18.97 -23.15
N GLU A 197 3.56 -19.72 -23.47
CA GLU A 197 4.39 -19.50 -24.66
C GLU A 197 3.60 -19.69 -25.95
N GLU A 198 2.83 -20.76 -26.07
CA GLU A 198 1.94 -21.00 -27.22
C GLU A 198 0.93 -19.85 -27.41
N PHE A 199 0.35 -19.35 -26.32
CA PHE A 199 -0.55 -18.20 -26.37
C PHE A 199 0.16 -16.93 -26.84
N VAL A 200 1.35 -16.65 -26.32
CA VAL A 200 2.15 -15.48 -26.74
C VAL A 200 2.53 -15.57 -28.21
N GLU A 201 2.95 -16.76 -28.70
CA GLU A 201 3.23 -16.96 -30.12
C GLU A 201 1.98 -16.75 -30.98
N TYR A 202 0.84 -17.31 -30.54
CA TYR A 202 -0.44 -17.12 -31.25
C TYR A 202 -0.80 -15.64 -31.38
N VAL A 203 -0.74 -14.88 -30.28
CA VAL A 203 -1.04 -13.44 -30.29
C VAL A 203 -0.08 -12.67 -31.17
N ASN A 204 1.22 -12.95 -31.10
CA ASN A 204 2.23 -12.27 -31.91
C ASN A 204 2.04 -12.54 -33.41
N ARG A 205 1.77 -13.78 -33.81
CA ARG A 205 1.49 -14.15 -35.21
C ARG A 205 0.25 -13.42 -35.74
N HIS A 206 -0.82 -13.33 -34.93
CA HIS A 206 -2.06 -12.65 -35.33
C HIS A 206 -1.93 -11.13 -35.33
N ALA A 207 -1.22 -10.55 -34.37
CA ALA A 207 -0.99 -9.10 -34.30
C ALA A 207 -0.06 -8.60 -35.42
N LEU A 208 0.94 -9.39 -35.78
CA LEU A 208 1.91 -9.03 -36.82
C LEU A 208 1.47 -9.40 -38.23
N LYS A 209 0.29 -10.06 -38.38
CA LYS A 209 -0.22 -10.53 -39.69
C LYS A 209 0.80 -11.35 -40.49
N VAL A 210 1.62 -12.14 -39.79
CA VAL A 210 2.59 -13.07 -40.40
C VAL A 210 2.01 -14.47 -40.45
#